data_bd5b444a31b50da2f03d34e59fd7a679
#
_entry.id   bd5b444a31b50da2f03d34e59fd7a679
#
_cell.length_a   1.000
_cell.length_b   1.000
_cell.length_c   1.000
_cell.angle_alpha   90.00
_cell.angle_beta   90.00
_cell.angle_gamma   90.00
#
_symmetry.space_group_name_H-M   'P 1'
#
loop_
_entity.id
_entity.type
_entity.pdbx_description
1 polymer ?
#
loop_
_entity_poly.entity_id
_entity_poly.type
_entity_poly.pdbx_seq_one_letter_code
_entity_poly.pdbx_strand_id
1 'polypeptide(L)'
;DLDQRHLLQQYVNQDVTKVPQVFIPYKEVMDIYDAGLEVPEDVCLMWCDDNYGYIHHFPTDEERQRKGGNGVYYHISYWGRPHDYLWLGTFSPALLYQQMTTAYDSGIQKLWVLNVGDIKPAEYQIELFMDMAWDIHSVRKQGITKHLSHFLQREFGNQLGKRLLPLMKEHYRLAYIRKPEFMGNTREEEYHTNDYRIIKDMPWSEKYIDTRLAAYQKLEDEVETCFNKVIPERQDAYFQLVKYPLQASAEMNKKILYAQKARHGLESWSKSDAAFDSIASLTRIYNIGFHNNSKWHRMMDFQPRRLPVFEPVDHKAATSPIIKERKYIAKWNGADCTNGDYSPCEGLGYEEKAITIPKNKSVNYTFDAINTDSVEIEVHLLPCHPIEGKSIRIALSLDGQQI
;
A
#
# COMPACT_ATOMS: atom_id res chain seq x y z
N ASP A 1 12.95 -29.34 -14.25
CA ASP A 1 13.15 -29.63 -12.83
C ASP A 1 13.94 -30.95 -12.58
N LEU A 2 13.64 -32.04 -13.26
CA LEU A 2 14.41 -33.29 -13.11
C LEU A 2 15.90 -33.12 -13.41
N ASP A 3 16.24 -32.40 -14.48
CA ASP A 3 17.62 -32.10 -14.83
C ASP A 3 18.33 -31.26 -13.77
N GLN A 4 17.64 -30.25 -13.27
CA GLN A 4 18.17 -29.40 -12.16
C GLN A 4 18.43 -30.24 -10.91
N ARG A 5 17.49 -31.08 -10.50
CA ARG A 5 17.66 -31.96 -9.34
C ARG A 5 18.79 -32.99 -9.55
N HIS A 6 18.94 -33.52 -10.74
CA HIS A 6 20.03 -34.40 -11.08
C HIS A 6 21.40 -33.70 -10.96
N LEU A 7 21.51 -32.47 -11.47
CA LEU A 7 22.72 -31.66 -11.31
C LEU A 7 23.01 -31.33 -9.83
N LEU A 8 21.99 -30.97 -9.04
CA LEU A 8 22.15 -30.75 -7.61
C LEU A 8 22.62 -32.02 -6.89
N GLN A 9 22.07 -33.17 -7.25
CA GLN A 9 22.48 -34.45 -6.69
C GLN A 9 23.93 -34.79 -7.05
N GLN A 10 24.35 -34.53 -8.26
CA GLN A 10 25.68 -34.81 -8.74
C GLN A 10 26.75 -33.88 -8.18
N TYR A 11 26.48 -32.59 -8.08
CA TYR A 11 27.48 -31.57 -7.80
C TYR A 11 27.38 -30.90 -6.42
N VAL A 12 26.25 -31.02 -5.73
CA VAL A 12 26.03 -30.33 -4.44
C VAL A 12 25.87 -31.30 -3.28
N ASN A 13 24.91 -32.23 -3.36
CA ASN A 13 24.67 -33.22 -2.34
C ASN A 13 23.98 -34.45 -2.95
N GLN A 14 24.52 -35.66 -2.71
CA GLN A 14 23.92 -36.90 -3.18
C GLN A 14 22.46 -37.07 -2.72
N ASP A 15 22.14 -36.60 -1.53
CA ASP A 15 20.77 -36.48 -1.03
C ASP A 15 20.22 -35.09 -1.39
N VAL A 16 19.58 -35.00 -2.56
CA VAL A 16 19.04 -33.73 -3.08
C VAL A 16 17.97 -33.09 -2.17
N THR A 17 17.36 -33.89 -1.28
CA THR A 17 16.36 -33.37 -0.33
C THR A 17 16.98 -32.49 0.78
N LYS A 18 18.30 -32.55 0.94
CA LYS A 18 19.07 -31.69 1.84
C LYS A 18 19.52 -30.38 1.19
N VAL A 19 19.33 -30.22 -0.10
CA VAL A 19 19.63 -28.99 -0.82
C VAL A 19 18.41 -28.10 -0.76
N PRO A 20 18.46 -26.92 -0.11
CA PRO A 20 17.31 -25.99 -0.08
C PRO A 20 16.91 -25.58 -1.49
N GLN A 21 15.66 -25.81 -1.83
CA GLN A 21 15.07 -25.44 -3.12
C GLN A 21 13.76 -24.71 -2.86
N VAL A 22 13.43 -23.75 -3.74
CA VAL A 22 12.23 -22.93 -3.66
C VAL A 22 11.54 -22.94 -5.01
N PHE A 23 10.23 -23.11 -5.00
CA PHE A 23 9.37 -22.91 -6.16
C PHE A 23 8.45 -21.71 -5.90
N ILE A 24 8.40 -20.77 -6.84
CA ILE A 24 7.67 -19.51 -6.72
C ILE A 24 6.54 -19.50 -7.76
N PRO A 25 5.30 -19.85 -7.40
CA PRO A 25 4.14 -19.73 -8.27
C PRO A 25 3.70 -18.27 -8.36
N TYR A 26 4.31 -17.50 -9.26
CA TYR A 26 4.06 -16.08 -9.43
C TYR A 26 3.39 -15.79 -10.76
N LYS A 27 2.36 -14.95 -10.77
CA LYS A 27 1.58 -14.59 -11.96
C LYS A 27 1.07 -15.83 -12.71
N GLU A 28 1.38 -15.93 -14.02
CA GLU A 28 1.01 -17.04 -14.89
C GLU A 28 1.47 -18.41 -14.41
N VAL A 29 2.52 -18.47 -13.58
CA VAL A 29 2.98 -19.73 -13.00
C VAL A 29 2.01 -20.24 -11.93
N MET A 30 1.25 -19.35 -11.29
CA MET A 30 0.18 -19.74 -10.37
C MET A 30 -0.92 -20.52 -11.09
N ASP A 31 -1.33 -20.07 -12.28
CA ASP A 31 -2.33 -20.77 -13.10
C ASP A 31 -1.87 -22.18 -13.47
N ILE A 32 -0.56 -22.36 -13.73
CA ILE A 32 0.03 -23.67 -14.03
C ILE A 32 0.05 -24.55 -12.78
N TYR A 33 0.33 -23.98 -11.60
CA TYR A 33 0.30 -24.68 -10.34
C TYR A 33 -1.14 -25.14 -10.00
N ASP A 34 -2.12 -24.27 -10.14
CA ASP A 34 -3.53 -24.56 -9.93
C ASP A 34 -4.09 -25.60 -10.91
N ALA A 35 -3.49 -25.69 -12.11
CA ALA A 35 -3.79 -26.72 -13.10
C ALA A 35 -3.19 -28.10 -12.75
N GLY A 36 -2.50 -28.25 -11.61
CA GLY A 36 -1.99 -29.51 -11.10
C GLY A 36 -0.52 -29.77 -11.38
N LEU A 37 0.31 -28.72 -11.49
CA LEU A 37 1.76 -28.90 -11.55
C LEU A 37 2.28 -29.54 -10.26
N GLU A 38 2.86 -30.73 -10.37
CA GLU A 38 3.48 -31.41 -9.23
C GLU A 38 4.83 -30.78 -8.87
N VAL A 39 4.97 -30.38 -7.63
CA VAL A 39 6.22 -29.85 -7.04
C VAL A 39 6.72 -30.87 -6.00
N PRO A 40 8.00 -31.29 -6.02
CA PRO A 40 8.53 -32.23 -5.05
C PRO A 40 8.30 -31.77 -3.60
N GLU A 41 7.99 -32.70 -2.70
CA GLU A 41 7.61 -32.46 -1.32
C GLU A 41 8.65 -31.70 -0.47
N ASP A 42 9.93 -31.82 -0.82
CA ASP A 42 11.07 -31.19 -0.15
C ASP A 42 11.33 -29.76 -0.64
N VAL A 43 10.65 -29.31 -1.70
CA VAL A 43 10.77 -27.97 -2.25
C VAL A 43 9.83 -27.02 -1.49
N CYS A 44 10.36 -25.89 -1.03
CA CYS A 44 9.57 -24.85 -0.38
C CYS A 44 8.64 -24.15 -1.40
N LEU A 45 7.35 -24.08 -1.12
CA LEU A 45 6.41 -23.26 -1.87
C LEU A 45 6.48 -21.83 -1.38
N MET A 46 6.82 -20.90 -2.28
CA MET A 46 6.94 -19.47 -1.94
C MET A 46 5.83 -18.68 -2.61
N TRP A 47 4.85 -18.30 -1.83
CA TRP A 47 3.67 -17.56 -2.27
C TRP A 47 3.98 -16.08 -2.48
N CYS A 48 3.26 -15.44 -3.38
CA CYS A 48 3.46 -14.03 -3.70
C CYS A 48 2.21 -13.21 -3.38
N ASP A 49 2.41 -11.90 -3.20
CA ASP A 49 1.32 -10.94 -3.25
C ASP A 49 0.96 -10.57 -4.70
N ASP A 50 -0.13 -9.83 -4.84
CA ASP A 50 -0.68 -9.37 -6.14
C ASP A 50 0.01 -8.12 -6.70
N ASN A 51 1.21 -7.78 -6.25
CA ASN A 51 1.95 -6.56 -6.55
C ASN A 51 1.33 -5.26 -5.99
N TYR A 52 0.26 -5.38 -5.18
CA TYR A 52 -0.33 -4.28 -4.41
C TYR A 52 -0.24 -4.54 -2.90
N GLY A 53 0.40 -5.66 -2.51
CA GLY A 53 0.61 -6.05 -1.13
C GLY A 53 -0.45 -7.00 -0.56
N TYR A 54 -1.34 -7.54 -1.36
CA TYR A 54 -2.29 -8.57 -0.91
C TYR A 54 -1.81 -9.94 -1.35
N ILE A 55 -1.61 -10.85 -0.39
CA ILE A 55 -1.12 -12.21 -0.67
C ILE A 55 -2.18 -12.95 -1.49
N HIS A 56 -1.74 -13.53 -2.61
CA HIS A 56 -2.60 -14.11 -3.62
C HIS A 56 -3.12 -15.50 -3.24
N HIS A 57 -2.32 -16.28 -2.49
CA HIS A 57 -2.66 -17.64 -2.07
C HIS A 57 -2.19 -17.89 -0.64
N PHE A 58 -3.05 -18.48 0.17
CA PHE A 58 -2.69 -19.01 1.49
C PHE A 58 -2.70 -20.54 1.45
N PRO A 59 -1.71 -21.20 2.09
CA PRO A 59 -1.57 -22.65 2.02
C PRO A 59 -2.82 -23.40 2.47
N THR A 60 -3.20 -24.42 1.71
CA THR A 60 -4.18 -25.45 2.08
C THR A 60 -3.65 -26.31 3.23
N ASP A 61 -4.49 -27.19 3.79
CA ASP A 61 -4.06 -28.12 4.83
C ASP A 61 -2.97 -29.09 4.32
N GLU A 62 -3.03 -29.50 3.07
CA GLU A 62 -2.03 -30.37 2.43
C GLU A 62 -0.72 -29.62 2.21
N GLU A 63 -0.76 -28.40 1.70
CA GLU A 63 0.42 -27.57 1.47
C GLU A 63 1.13 -27.22 2.77
N ARG A 64 0.40 -27.05 3.89
CA ARG A 64 0.99 -26.83 5.22
C ARG A 64 1.80 -28.02 5.74
N GLN A 65 1.46 -29.24 5.31
CA GLN A 65 2.12 -30.48 5.76
C GLN A 65 3.36 -30.82 4.96
N ARG A 66 3.66 -30.10 3.87
CA ARG A 66 4.83 -30.35 3.02
C ARG A 66 6.15 -30.21 3.79
N LYS A 67 7.09 -31.09 3.52
CA LYS A 67 8.44 -31.10 4.15
C LYS A 67 9.24 -29.84 3.82
N GLY A 68 9.12 -29.34 2.59
CA GLY A 68 9.73 -28.09 2.14
C GLY A 68 9.22 -26.86 2.87
N GLY A 69 7.98 -26.95 3.39
CA GLY A 69 7.31 -25.83 4.06
C GLY A 69 6.84 -24.75 3.08
N ASN A 70 6.39 -23.62 3.65
CA ASN A 70 5.84 -22.49 2.93
C ASN A 70 6.59 -21.20 3.25
N GLY A 71 6.84 -20.42 2.22
CA GLY A 71 7.46 -19.09 2.30
C GLY A 71 6.61 -18.02 1.64
N VAL A 72 7.05 -16.77 1.73
CA VAL A 72 6.46 -15.63 1.04
C VAL A 72 7.51 -14.78 0.37
N TYR A 73 7.19 -14.32 -0.83
CA TYR A 73 7.89 -13.27 -1.57
C TYR A 73 6.97 -12.06 -1.64
N TYR A 74 7.26 -11.04 -0.82
CA TYR A 74 6.36 -9.93 -0.55
C TYR A 74 6.91 -8.60 -1.05
N HIS A 75 6.05 -7.77 -1.66
CA HIS A 75 6.43 -6.48 -2.21
C HIS A 75 5.96 -5.32 -1.31
N ILE A 76 6.89 -4.45 -0.90
CA ILE A 76 6.58 -3.15 -0.27
C ILE A 76 6.82 -1.97 -1.22
N SER A 77 7.37 -2.24 -2.37
CA SER A 77 7.47 -1.37 -3.53
C SER A 77 7.41 -2.24 -4.78
N TYR A 78 6.98 -1.68 -5.89
CA TYR A 78 6.87 -2.44 -7.12
C TYR A 78 7.31 -1.61 -8.32
N TRP A 79 8.10 -2.24 -9.18
CA TRP A 79 8.53 -1.70 -10.45
C TRP A 79 7.94 -2.53 -11.58
N GLY A 80 6.93 -1.99 -12.24
CA GLY A 80 6.32 -2.68 -13.39
C GLY A 80 4.82 -2.48 -13.46
N ARG A 81 4.20 -3.33 -14.26
CA ARG A 81 2.76 -3.31 -14.55
C ARG A 81 1.96 -4.05 -13.49
N PRO A 82 0.75 -3.56 -13.17
CA PRO A 82 0.04 -2.43 -13.81
C PRO A 82 0.39 -1.05 -13.25
N HIS A 83 1.00 -0.93 -12.07
CA HIS A 83 1.40 0.33 -11.46
C HIS A 83 2.76 0.24 -10.78
N ASP A 84 3.62 1.21 -11.02
CA ASP A 84 4.81 1.42 -10.21
C ASP A 84 4.47 2.16 -8.91
N TYR A 85 5.05 1.74 -7.80
CA TYR A 85 5.02 2.46 -6.51
C TYR A 85 6.32 2.25 -5.74
N LEU A 86 7.39 2.85 -6.23
CA LEU A 86 8.73 2.77 -5.62
C LEU A 86 9.34 4.16 -5.32
N TRP A 87 8.67 5.23 -5.75
CA TRP A 87 9.19 6.59 -5.64
C TRP A 87 9.27 7.09 -4.20
N LEU A 88 8.20 6.91 -3.44
CA LEU A 88 8.11 7.28 -2.02
C LEU A 88 7.73 6.06 -1.20
N GLY A 89 8.15 5.99 0.06
CA GLY A 89 7.79 4.91 0.98
C GLY A 89 6.32 4.96 1.42
N THR A 90 5.41 4.88 0.46
CA THR A 90 3.95 5.05 0.66
C THR A 90 3.20 3.76 0.93
N PHE A 91 3.90 2.62 0.99
CA PHE A 91 3.26 1.35 1.30
C PHE A 91 2.74 1.37 2.74
N SER A 92 1.46 0.98 2.92
CA SER A 92 0.83 1.02 4.24
C SER A 92 1.48 0.01 5.22
N PRO A 93 2.07 0.47 6.31
CA PRO A 93 2.58 -0.44 7.35
C PRO A 93 1.49 -1.32 7.97
N ALA A 94 0.26 -0.82 8.04
CA ALA A 94 -0.89 -1.57 8.53
C ALA A 94 -1.28 -2.73 7.61
N LEU A 95 -1.18 -2.53 6.28
CA LEU A 95 -1.39 -3.60 5.30
C LEU A 95 -0.29 -4.65 5.42
N LEU A 96 0.98 -4.23 5.47
CA LEU A 96 2.11 -5.13 5.70
C LEU A 96 1.89 -5.99 6.95
N TYR A 97 1.59 -5.35 8.08
CA TYR A 97 1.36 -6.02 9.35
C TYR A 97 0.21 -7.04 9.25
N GLN A 98 -0.92 -6.65 8.67
CA GLN A 98 -2.09 -7.51 8.54
C GLN A 98 -1.80 -8.73 7.63
N GLN A 99 -1.17 -8.50 6.48
CA GLN A 99 -0.88 -9.57 5.52
C GLN A 99 0.16 -10.56 6.07
N MET A 100 1.24 -10.08 6.66
CA MET A 100 2.28 -10.94 7.22
C MET A 100 1.78 -11.70 8.47
N THR A 101 0.90 -11.09 9.26
CA THR A 101 0.22 -11.76 10.36
C THR A 101 -0.65 -12.91 9.87
N THR A 102 -1.45 -12.66 8.84
CA THR A 102 -2.31 -13.68 8.22
C THR A 102 -1.47 -14.79 7.57
N ALA A 103 -0.39 -14.43 6.89
CA ALA A 103 0.54 -15.39 6.29
C ALA A 103 1.14 -16.34 7.34
N TYR A 104 1.64 -15.79 8.43
CA TYR A 104 2.20 -16.58 9.53
C TYR A 104 1.17 -17.55 10.12
N ASP A 105 -0.05 -17.07 10.41
CA ASP A 105 -1.13 -17.89 10.96
C ASP A 105 -1.60 -18.96 9.98
N SER A 106 -1.43 -18.74 8.69
CA SER A 106 -1.74 -19.71 7.63
C SER A 106 -0.62 -20.72 7.37
N GLY A 107 0.49 -20.67 8.12
CA GLY A 107 1.59 -21.63 8.00
C GLY A 107 2.73 -21.19 7.07
N ILE A 108 2.75 -19.94 6.62
CA ILE A 108 3.86 -19.37 5.83
C ILE A 108 4.95 -18.93 6.81
N GLN A 109 5.81 -19.85 7.21
CA GLN A 109 6.78 -19.64 8.32
C GLN A 109 8.22 -20.03 7.94
N LYS A 110 8.43 -20.70 6.80
CA LYS A 110 9.73 -21.28 6.46
C LYS A 110 10.74 -20.25 5.95
N LEU A 111 10.29 -19.37 5.06
CA LEU A 111 11.16 -18.40 4.41
C LEU A 111 10.34 -17.14 4.06
N TRP A 112 10.82 -16.00 4.47
CA TRP A 112 10.26 -14.71 4.12
C TRP A 112 11.25 -13.88 3.31
N VAL A 113 10.85 -13.47 2.12
CA VAL A 113 11.64 -12.62 1.24
C VAL A 113 10.88 -11.31 1.03
N LEU A 114 11.56 -10.20 1.28
CA LEU A 114 11.04 -8.88 1.02
C LEU A 114 11.63 -8.34 -0.29
N ASN A 115 10.76 -8.07 -1.25
CA ASN A 115 11.14 -7.33 -2.45
C ASN A 115 11.00 -5.83 -2.21
N VAL A 116 12.11 -5.12 -2.36
CA VAL A 116 12.18 -3.67 -2.37
C VAL A 116 12.83 -3.23 -3.68
N GLY A 117 12.18 -2.31 -4.41
CA GLY A 117 12.77 -1.72 -5.63
C GLY A 117 14.06 -0.99 -5.29
N ASP A 118 13.97 -0.09 -4.31
CA ASP A 118 15.08 0.63 -3.70
C ASP A 118 14.96 0.58 -2.18
N ILE A 119 16.10 0.42 -1.48
CA ILE A 119 16.12 0.44 0.00
C ILE A 119 15.62 1.77 0.54
N LYS A 120 16.00 2.85 -0.11
CA LYS A 120 15.39 4.16 0.09
C LYS A 120 14.25 4.36 -0.92
N PRO A 121 13.09 4.83 -0.51
CA PRO A 121 12.71 5.36 0.81
C PRO A 121 11.92 4.37 1.70
N ALA A 122 12.23 3.09 1.70
CA ALA A 122 11.44 2.03 2.33
C ALA A 122 11.93 1.63 3.74
N GLU A 123 12.72 2.48 4.40
CA GLU A 123 13.43 2.14 5.65
C GLU A 123 12.50 1.61 6.74
N TYR A 124 11.39 2.29 6.99
CA TYR A 124 10.46 1.87 8.05
C TYR A 124 9.75 0.55 7.70
N GLN A 125 9.31 0.39 6.47
CA GLN A 125 8.64 -0.83 6.02
C GLN A 125 9.59 -2.03 6.06
N ILE A 126 10.86 -1.85 5.71
CA ILE A 126 11.90 -2.88 5.81
C ILE A 126 12.08 -3.28 7.28
N GLU A 127 12.24 -2.31 8.18
CA GLU A 127 12.38 -2.57 9.61
C GLU A 127 11.19 -3.38 10.15
N LEU A 128 9.98 -2.92 9.89
CA LEU A 128 8.77 -3.62 10.33
C LEU A 128 8.72 -5.07 9.83
N PHE A 129 9.01 -5.29 8.54
CA PHE A 129 9.01 -6.64 7.98
C PHE A 129 10.07 -7.53 8.65
N MET A 130 11.28 -7.01 8.84
CA MET A 130 12.37 -7.77 9.46
C MET A 130 12.12 -8.06 10.94
N ASP A 131 11.55 -7.11 11.68
CA ASP A 131 11.16 -7.31 13.08
C ASP A 131 10.04 -8.36 13.20
N MET A 132 9.07 -8.35 12.29
CA MET A 132 8.04 -9.40 12.21
C MET A 132 8.64 -10.77 11.86
N ALA A 133 9.58 -10.82 10.93
CA ALA A 133 10.27 -12.06 10.56
C ALA A 133 11.13 -12.61 11.71
N TRP A 134 11.70 -11.73 12.53
CA TRP A 134 12.52 -12.11 13.70
C TRP A 134 11.66 -12.59 14.86
N ASP A 135 10.65 -11.82 15.26
CA ASP A 135 9.74 -12.17 16.36
C ASP A 135 8.33 -11.55 16.15
N ILE A 136 7.49 -12.24 15.40
CA ILE A 136 6.12 -11.79 15.11
C ILE A 136 5.27 -11.64 16.38
N HIS A 137 5.53 -12.46 17.42
CA HIS A 137 4.75 -12.41 18.65
C HIS A 137 5.02 -11.13 19.44
N SER A 138 6.28 -10.68 19.45
CA SER A 138 6.66 -9.41 20.06
C SER A 138 6.02 -8.22 19.33
N VAL A 139 6.07 -8.21 17.99
CA VAL A 139 5.45 -7.15 17.17
C VAL A 139 3.93 -7.13 17.35
N ARG A 140 3.27 -8.29 17.36
CA ARG A 140 1.82 -8.39 17.64
C ARG A 140 1.44 -7.85 19.01
N LYS A 141 2.20 -8.21 20.05
CA LYS A 141 1.96 -7.71 21.41
C LYS A 141 2.10 -6.19 21.51
N GLN A 142 3.01 -5.63 20.73
CA GLN A 142 3.25 -4.19 20.68
C GLN A 142 2.18 -3.44 19.91
N GLY A 143 1.76 -3.96 18.77
CA GLY A 143 0.90 -3.33 17.77
C GLY A 143 1.65 -2.38 16.85
N ILE A 144 1.08 -2.15 15.66
CA ILE A 144 1.71 -1.36 14.60
C ILE A 144 1.89 0.11 14.96
N THR A 145 0.93 0.73 15.63
CA THR A 145 1.01 2.13 16.06
C THR A 145 2.17 2.36 17.01
N LYS A 146 2.37 1.46 17.97
CA LYS A 146 3.46 1.57 18.93
C LYS A 146 4.82 1.25 18.28
N HIS A 147 4.85 0.32 17.33
CA HIS A 147 6.05 0.02 16.55
C HIS A 147 6.52 1.26 15.79
N LEU A 148 5.63 1.93 15.03
CA LEU A 148 5.94 3.18 14.33
C LEU A 148 6.37 4.29 15.31
N SER A 149 5.70 4.37 16.46
CA SER A 149 6.06 5.35 17.51
C SER A 149 7.49 5.13 18.04
N HIS A 150 7.91 3.89 18.22
CA HIS A 150 9.27 3.57 18.67
C HIS A 150 10.31 3.93 17.61
N PHE A 151 10.04 3.61 16.32
CA PHE A 151 10.89 4.02 15.21
C PHE A 151 11.10 5.54 15.23
N LEU A 152 10.03 6.32 15.25
CA LEU A 152 10.11 7.78 15.21
C LEU A 152 10.79 8.37 16.46
N GLN A 153 10.57 7.79 17.63
CA GLN A 153 11.22 8.24 18.88
C GLN A 153 12.72 7.90 18.90
N ARG A 154 13.12 6.77 18.36
CA ARG A 154 14.52 6.41 18.22
C ARG A 154 15.26 7.36 17.29
N GLU A 155 14.66 7.72 16.17
CA GLU A 155 15.27 8.60 15.17
C GLU A 155 15.30 10.08 15.60
N PHE A 156 14.22 10.58 16.22
CA PHE A 156 14.03 12.02 16.45
C PHE A 156 13.89 12.42 17.93
N GLY A 157 14.03 11.47 18.84
CA GLY A 157 13.84 11.68 20.28
C GLY A 157 12.36 11.61 20.69
N ASN A 158 12.16 11.42 22.00
CA ASN A 158 10.85 11.06 22.57
C ASN A 158 9.75 12.11 22.27
N GLN A 159 10.05 13.40 22.41
CA GLN A 159 9.04 14.46 22.24
C GLN A 159 8.64 14.64 20.78
N LEU A 160 9.64 14.77 19.89
CA LEU A 160 9.37 14.97 18.47
C LEU A 160 8.80 13.71 17.81
N GLY A 161 9.31 12.52 18.16
CA GLY A 161 8.79 11.26 17.64
C GLY A 161 7.31 11.04 17.98
N LYS A 162 6.87 11.38 19.18
CA LYS A 162 5.45 11.35 19.55
C LYS A 162 4.60 12.33 18.75
N ARG A 163 5.14 13.51 18.43
CA ARG A 163 4.44 14.50 17.62
C ARG A 163 4.35 14.08 16.16
N LEU A 164 5.34 13.36 15.64
CA LEU A 164 5.38 12.87 14.27
C LEU A 164 4.44 11.68 14.03
N LEU A 165 4.13 10.90 15.05
CA LEU A 165 3.30 9.71 14.91
C LEU A 165 1.95 9.97 14.21
N PRO A 166 1.11 10.91 14.63
CA PRO A 166 -0.16 11.19 13.95
C PRO A 166 0.05 11.68 12.51
N LEU A 167 1.13 12.38 12.21
CA LEU A 167 1.42 12.88 10.86
C LEU A 167 1.78 11.73 9.93
N MET A 168 2.63 10.80 10.37
CA MET A 168 3.00 9.62 9.59
C MET A 168 1.82 8.67 9.41
N LYS A 169 0.99 8.48 10.43
CA LYS A 169 -0.25 7.71 10.30
C LYS A 169 -1.18 8.30 9.23
N GLU A 170 -1.41 9.61 9.28
CA GLU A 170 -2.25 10.29 8.29
C GLU A 170 -1.64 10.23 6.88
N HIS A 171 -0.32 10.37 6.75
CA HIS A 171 0.39 10.17 5.48
C HIS A 171 0.11 8.77 4.90
N TYR A 172 0.32 7.71 5.69
CA TYR A 172 0.06 6.35 5.25
C TYR A 172 -1.42 6.09 4.94
N ARG A 173 -2.34 6.68 5.70
CA ARG A 173 -3.79 6.60 5.44
C ARG A 173 -4.17 7.25 4.11
N LEU A 174 -3.70 8.46 3.85
CA LEU A 174 -3.95 9.16 2.59
C LEU A 174 -3.35 8.42 1.40
N ALA A 175 -2.13 7.89 1.56
CA ALA A 175 -1.46 7.09 0.54
C ALA A 175 -2.14 5.72 0.33
N TYR A 176 -2.70 5.12 1.37
CA TYR A 176 -3.49 3.89 1.26
C TYR A 176 -4.77 4.12 0.44
N ILE A 177 -5.48 5.22 0.67
CA ILE A 177 -6.66 5.59 -0.13
C ILE A 177 -6.27 5.74 -1.62
N ARG A 178 -5.18 6.45 -1.90
CA ARG A 178 -4.62 6.58 -3.25
C ARG A 178 -3.15 7.00 -3.18
N LYS A 179 -2.27 6.14 -3.68
CA LYS A 179 -0.83 6.46 -3.75
C LYS A 179 -0.57 7.66 -4.65
N PRO A 180 0.46 8.48 -4.34
CA PRO A 180 0.86 9.58 -5.22
C PRO A 180 1.13 9.11 -6.65
N GLU A 181 1.77 7.96 -6.80
CA GLU A 181 2.10 7.35 -8.09
C GLU A 181 0.87 6.91 -8.89
N PHE A 182 -0.28 6.73 -8.23
CA PHE A 182 -1.54 6.31 -8.85
C PHE A 182 -2.49 7.47 -9.15
N MET A 183 -2.06 8.70 -8.89
CA MET A 183 -2.85 9.89 -9.20
C MET A 183 -3.03 10.04 -10.72
N GLY A 184 -4.08 10.76 -11.13
CA GLY A 184 -4.42 10.88 -12.55
C GLY A 184 -4.99 9.61 -13.17
N ASN A 185 -5.32 8.62 -12.34
CA ASN A 185 -5.90 7.33 -12.75
C ASN A 185 -5.11 6.63 -13.88
N THR A 186 -3.80 6.83 -13.89
CA THR A 186 -2.89 6.17 -14.84
C THR A 186 -2.63 4.74 -14.41
N ARG A 187 -2.58 3.84 -15.40
CA ARG A 187 -2.26 2.43 -15.22
C ARG A 187 -1.48 1.94 -16.43
N GLU A 188 -0.43 1.17 -16.24
CA GLU A 188 0.31 0.54 -17.31
C GLU A 188 -0.31 -0.81 -17.65
N GLU A 189 -0.99 -0.93 -18.78
CA GLU A 189 -1.61 -2.17 -19.25
C GLU A 189 -0.61 -3.03 -20.03
N GLU A 190 -0.67 -4.37 -19.86
CA GLU A 190 0.27 -5.28 -20.53
C GLU A 190 0.07 -5.38 -22.04
N TYR A 191 -1.17 -5.27 -22.50
CA TYR A 191 -1.54 -5.64 -23.86
C TYR A 191 -2.03 -4.50 -24.73
N HIS A 192 -2.20 -3.30 -24.21
CA HIS A 192 -2.83 -2.26 -24.98
C HIS A 192 -2.35 -0.86 -24.70
N THR A 193 -2.33 -0.15 -25.79
CA THR A 193 -2.61 1.25 -26.03
C THR A 193 -1.88 2.24 -25.13
N ASN A 194 -1.57 3.35 -25.71
CA ASN A 194 -1.04 4.55 -25.06
C ASN A 194 -1.98 5.18 -24.00
N ASP A 195 -3.04 4.48 -23.57
CA ASP A 195 -4.02 5.00 -22.60
C ASP A 195 -3.41 5.28 -21.22
N TYR A 196 -2.40 4.52 -20.82
CA TYR A 196 -1.68 4.78 -19.57
C TYR A 196 -0.88 6.11 -19.61
N ARG A 197 -0.67 6.68 -20.81
CA ARG A 197 0.03 7.95 -20.98
C ARG A 197 -0.88 9.17 -20.83
N ILE A 198 -2.16 8.95 -20.62
CA ILE A 198 -3.14 10.03 -20.49
C ILE A 198 -3.50 10.21 -19.03
N ILE A 199 -3.21 11.39 -18.49
CA ILE A 199 -3.68 11.77 -17.16
C ILE A 199 -5.20 11.96 -17.24
N LYS A 200 -5.92 11.17 -16.44
CA LYS A 200 -7.39 11.21 -16.33
C LYS A 200 -7.80 11.90 -15.02
N ASP A 201 -8.98 12.47 -15.03
CA ASP A 201 -9.59 12.97 -13.81
C ASP A 201 -9.84 11.84 -12.81
N MET A 202 -9.57 12.13 -11.55
CA MET A 202 -9.96 11.22 -10.48
C MET A 202 -11.49 11.18 -10.38
N PRO A 203 -12.09 10.01 -10.08
CA PRO A 203 -13.53 9.88 -9.94
C PRO A 203 -14.03 10.48 -8.62
N TRP A 204 -13.63 11.71 -8.34
CA TRP A 204 -13.88 12.41 -7.08
C TRP A 204 -14.66 13.70 -7.30
N SER A 205 -15.60 13.98 -6.39
CA SER A 205 -16.32 15.25 -6.37
C SER A 205 -15.39 16.40 -5.98
N GLU A 206 -15.74 17.63 -6.35
CA GLU A 206 -14.99 18.83 -5.97
C GLU A 206 -14.78 18.89 -4.44
N LYS A 207 -15.84 18.66 -3.66
CA LYS A 207 -15.75 18.65 -2.20
C LYS A 207 -14.75 17.63 -1.66
N TYR A 208 -14.70 16.43 -2.25
CA TYR A 208 -13.72 15.42 -1.84
C TYR A 208 -12.30 15.84 -2.21
N ILE A 209 -12.11 16.43 -3.39
CA ILE A 209 -10.83 16.99 -3.83
C ILE A 209 -10.35 18.05 -2.84
N ASP A 210 -11.21 19.01 -2.49
CA ASP A 210 -10.86 20.09 -1.55
C ASP A 210 -10.55 19.56 -0.15
N THR A 211 -11.30 18.57 0.33
CA THR A 211 -11.02 17.90 1.60
C THR A 211 -9.64 17.23 1.60
N ARG A 212 -9.29 16.55 0.51
CA ARG A 212 -7.99 15.87 0.39
C ARG A 212 -6.84 16.86 0.27
N LEU A 213 -7.00 17.93 -0.50
CA LEU A 213 -6.01 19.02 -0.59
C LEU A 213 -5.77 19.69 0.75
N ALA A 214 -6.85 19.95 1.51
CA ALA A 214 -6.75 20.53 2.85
C ALA A 214 -6.04 19.58 3.84
N ALA A 215 -6.28 18.27 3.75
CA ALA A 215 -5.58 17.29 4.59
C ALA A 215 -4.07 17.29 4.32
N TYR A 216 -3.66 17.31 3.06
CA TYR A 216 -2.24 17.40 2.70
C TYR A 216 -1.62 18.74 3.10
N GLN A 217 -2.32 19.86 2.91
CA GLN A 217 -1.83 21.17 3.36
C GLN A 217 -1.55 21.19 4.86
N LYS A 218 -2.47 20.64 5.66
CA LYS A 218 -2.28 20.51 7.12
C LYS A 218 -1.05 19.67 7.46
N LEU A 219 -0.82 18.57 6.74
CA LEU A 219 0.38 17.75 6.95
C LEU A 219 1.66 18.52 6.65
N GLU A 220 1.71 19.27 5.55
CA GLU A 220 2.89 20.08 5.19
C GLU A 220 3.20 21.13 6.24
N ASP A 221 2.18 21.86 6.71
CA ASP A 221 2.32 22.90 7.74
C ASP A 221 2.88 22.33 9.05
N GLU A 222 2.37 21.17 9.46
CA GLU A 222 2.82 20.50 10.69
C GLU A 222 4.24 19.91 10.55
N VAL A 223 4.57 19.33 9.40
CA VAL A 223 5.90 18.81 9.11
C VAL A 223 6.94 19.94 9.10
N GLU A 224 6.62 21.09 8.52
CA GLU A 224 7.49 22.27 8.55
C GLU A 224 7.66 22.79 9.98
N THR A 225 6.58 22.86 10.74
CA THR A 225 6.61 23.26 12.16
C THR A 225 7.48 22.31 12.99
N CYS A 226 7.46 21.02 12.69
CA CYS A 226 8.31 20.03 13.33
C CYS A 226 9.78 20.17 12.92
N PHE A 227 10.05 20.43 11.62
CA PHE A 227 11.41 20.60 11.10
C PHE A 227 12.19 21.68 11.84
N ASN A 228 11.55 22.80 12.16
CA ASN A 228 12.14 23.89 12.91
C ASN A 228 12.59 23.53 14.34
N LYS A 229 12.24 22.33 14.82
CA LYS A 229 12.65 21.78 16.14
C LYS A 229 13.70 20.68 16.02
N VAL A 230 14.07 20.31 14.80
CA VAL A 230 15.07 19.28 14.53
C VAL A 230 16.47 19.87 14.70
N ILE A 231 17.30 19.22 15.50
CA ILE A 231 18.70 19.60 15.64
C ILE A 231 19.44 19.44 14.30
N PRO A 232 20.44 20.28 14.02
CA PRO A 232 21.13 20.31 12.71
C PRO A 232 21.62 18.92 12.26
N GLU A 233 22.17 18.13 13.17
CA GLU A 233 22.72 16.80 12.89
C GLU A 233 21.68 15.78 12.43
N ARG A 234 20.38 16.03 12.67
CA ARG A 234 19.26 15.17 12.30
C ARG A 234 18.41 15.72 11.16
N GLN A 235 18.71 16.91 10.65
CA GLN A 235 17.90 17.57 9.61
C GLN A 235 17.88 16.76 8.30
N ASP A 236 19.01 16.20 7.86
CA ASP A 236 19.06 15.34 6.68
C ASP A 236 18.21 14.08 6.86
N ALA A 237 18.30 13.43 8.03
CA ALA A 237 17.49 12.24 8.33
C ALA A 237 16.01 12.59 8.40
N TYR A 238 15.65 13.71 9.03
CA TYR A 238 14.26 14.17 9.08
C TYR A 238 13.72 14.48 7.69
N PHE A 239 14.51 15.16 6.86
CA PHE A 239 14.10 15.46 5.50
C PHE A 239 13.80 14.18 4.72
N GLN A 240 14.69 13.21 4.78
CA GLN A 240 14.55 11.97 4.03
C GLN A 240 13.42 11.06 4.53
N LEU A 241 13.30 10.90 5.85
CA LEU A 241 12.35 9.95 6.43
C LEU A 241 10.94 10.52 6.64
N VAL A 242 10.80 11.85 6.74
CA VAL A 242 9.55 12.50 7.07
C VAL A 242 9.16 13.57 6.05
N LYS A 243 9.99 14.60 5.89
CA LYS A 243 9.60 15.79 5.14
C LYS A 243 9.43 15.51 3.65
N TYR A 244 10.40 14.89 3.02
CA TYR A 244 10.37 14.58 1.58
C TYR A 244 9.19 13.68 1.20
N PRO A 245 8.96 12.50 1.83
CA PRO A 245 7.86 11.65 1.44
C PRO A 245 6.49 12.32 1.66
N LEU A 246 6.29 13.10 2.72
CA LEU A 246 5.03 13.80 2.94
C LEU A 246 4.82 14.94 1.96
N GLN A 247 5.82 15.83 1.80
CA GLN A 247 5.69 16.99 0.90
C GLN A 247 5.62 16.57 -0.56
N ALA A 248 6.44 15.62 -1.02
CA ALA A 248 6.35 15.13 -2.39
C ALA A 248 5.01 14.44 -2.68
N SER A 249 4.43 13.73 -1.70
CA SER A 249 3.06 13.19 -1.82
C SER A 249 2.01 14.30 -1.91
N ALA A 250 2.14 15.33 -1.09
CA ALA A 250 1.25 16.49 -1.11
C ALA A 250 1.32 17.21 -2.46
N GLU A 251 2.52 17.51 -2.92
CA GLU A 251 2.74 18.21 -4.20
C GLU A 251 2.26 17.39 -5.40
N MET A 252 2.41 16.05 -5.39
CA MET A 252 1.83 15.20 -6.44
C MET A 252 0.30 15.27 -6.43
N ASN A 253 -0.33 15.25 -5.25
CA ASN A 253 -1.78 15.44 -5.14
C ASN A 253 -2.21 16.83 -5.61
N LYS A 254 -1.50 17.91 -5.21
CA LYS A 254 -1.75 19.28 -5.68
C LYS A 254 -1.62 19.37 -7.20
N LYS A 255 -0.56 18.83 -7.78
CA LYS A 255 -0.32 18.82 -9.23
C LYS A 255 -1.52 18.26 -9.99
N ILE A 256 -1.96 17.06 -9.63
CA ILE A 256 -3.04 16.37 -10.35
C ILE A 256 -4.41 16.98 -10.04
N LEU A 257 -4.70 17.29 -8.79
CA LEU A 257 -6.04 17.76 -8.38
C LEU A 257 -6.29 19.22 -8.75
N TYR A 258 -5.28 20.09 -8.69
CA TYR A 258 -5.42 21.45 -9.24
C TYR A 258 -5.54 21.43 -10.76
N ALA A 259 -4.84 20.55 -11.45
CA ALA A 259 -5.05 20.37 -12.89
C ALA A 259 -6.46 19.89 -13.20
N GLN A 260 -7.01 18.96 -12.43
CA GLN A 260 -8.41 18.54 -12.56
C GLN A 260 -9.36 19.70 -12.35
N LYS A 261 -9.20 20.48 -11.27
CA LYS A 261 -10.02 21.69 -11.06
C LYS A 261 -9.87 22.72 -12.18
N ALA A 262 -8.65 22.93 -12.70
CA ALA A 262 -8.39 23.85 -13.79
C ALA A 262 -9.04 23.39 -15.11
N ARG A 263 -9.04 22.09 -15.41
CA ARG A 263 -9.75 21.52 -16.57
C ARG A 263 -11.23 21.89 -16.58
N HIS A 264 -11.82 21.98 -15.41
CA HIS A 264 -13.23 22.34 -15.22
C HIS A 264 -13.47 23.84 -14.95
N GLY A 265 -12.43 24.67 -15.09
CA GLY A 265 -12.54 26.12 -14.89
C GLY A 265 -12.69 26.56 -13.44
N LEU A 266 -12.38 25.72 -12.48
CA LEU A 266 -12.54 25.96 -11.03
C LEU A 266 -11.25 26.46 -10.37
N GLU A 267 -10.11 26.38 -11.06
CA GLU A 267 -8.81 26.77 -10.53
C GLU A 267 -7.86 27.20 -11.65
N SER A 268 -6.73 27.84 -11.28
CA SER A 268 -5.65 28.20 -12.20
C SER A 268 -4.70 27.02 -12.44
N TRP A 269 -4.27 26.83 -13.68
CA TRP A 269 -3.22 25.88 -14.06
C TRP A 269 -1.88 26.13 -13.35
N SER A 270 -1.60 27.40 -13.02
CA SER A 270 -0.35 27.77 -12.35
C SER A 270 -0.13 27.06 -11.02
N LYS A 271 -1.19 26.62 -10.32
CA LYS A 271 -1.05 25.85 -9.08
C LYS A 271 -0.56 24.42 -9.34
N SER A 272 -1.01 23.81 -10.43
CA SER A 272 -0.51 22.51 -10.88
C SER A 272 0.96 22.57 -11.28
N ASP A 273 1.33 23.61 -12.06
CA ASP A 273 2.69 23.82 -12.52
C ASP A 273 3.64 24.08 -11.34
N ALA A 274 3.24 24.93 -10.40
CA ALA A 274 4.02 25.20 -9.19
C ALA A 274 4.25 23.94 -8.33
N ALA A 275 3.26 23.06 -8.25
CA ALA A 275 3.41 21.80 -7.55
C ALA A 275 4.41 20.85 -8.24
N PHE A 276 4.43 20.82 -9.58
CA PHE A 276 5.44 20.09 -10.34
C PHE A 276 6.86 20.61 -10.06
N ASP A 277 7.05 21.94 -10.10
CA ASP A 277 8.34 22.58 -9.80
C ASP A 277 8.79 22.33 -8.36
N SER A 278 7.84 22.27 -7.42
CA SER A 278 8.09 21.92 -6.02
C SER A 278 8.64 20.51 -5.88
N ILE A 279 8.07 19.52 -6.59
CA ILE A 279 8.57 18.14 -6.60
C ILE A 279 10.03 18.10 -7.08
N ALA A 280 10.34 18.80 -8.18
CA ALA A 280 11.70 18.86 -8.70
C ALA A 280 12.68 19.49 -7.70
N SER A 281 12.25 20.57 -7.03
CA SER A 281 13.05 21.26 -6.01
C SER A 281 13.31 20.40 -4.77
N LEU A 282 12.29 19.72 -4.26
CA LEU A 282 12.39 18.78 -3.14
C LEU A 282 13.35 17.62 -3.47
N THR A 283 13.24 17.07 -4.67
CA THR A 283 14.13 15.99 -5.15
C THR A 283 15.57 16.45 -5.26
N ARG A 284 15.81 17.70 -5.71
CA ARG A 284 17.15 18.28 -5.74
C ARG A 284 17.74 18.39 -4.33
N ILE A 285 16.96 18.87 -3.36
CA ILE A 285 17.39 18.96 -1.96
C ILE A 285 17.73 17.57 -1.42
N TYR A 286 16.92 16.54 -1.70
CA TYR A 286 17.20 15.16 -1.29
C TYR A 286 18.59 14.70 -1.77
N ASN A 287 18.88 14.92 -3.05
CA ASN A 287 20.10 14.43 -3.68
C ASN A 287 21.37 15.21 -3.27
N ILE A 288 21.23 16.47 -2.89
CA ILE A 288 22.35 17.33 -2.47
C ILE A 288 22.56 17.25 -0.95
N GLY A 289 21.49 17.04 -0.18
CA GLY A 289 21.45 17.14 1.27
C GLY A 289 21.34 18.59 1.76
N PHE A 290 20.77 18.80 2.94
CA PHE A 290 20.63 20.14 3.55
C PHE A 290 21.97 20.83 3.79
N HIS A 291 23.02 20.07 4.06
CA HIS A 291 24.36 20.55 4.35
C HIS A 291 25.32 20.35 3.17
N ASN A 292 24.81 20.21 1.94
CA ASN A 292 25.58 19.95 0.72
C ASN A 292 26.54 18.75 0.86
N ASN A 293 26.17 17.75 1.62
CA ASN A 293 27.02 16.58 1.86
C ASN A 293 26.97 15.55 0.73
N SER A 294 26.02 15.70 -0.21
CA SER A 294 25.82 14.85 -1.40
C SER A 294 25.83 13.35 -1.13
N LYS A 295 25.56 12.93 0.11
CA LYS A 295 25.56 11.50 0.51
C LYS A 295 24.62 10.66 -0.36
N TRP A 296 23.48 11.23 -0.74
CA TRP A 296 22.43 10.57 -1.50
C TRP A 296 22.36 11.08 -2.96
N HIS A 297 23.50 11.44 -3.51
CA HIS A 297 23.58 11.94 -4.88
C HIS A 297 22.95 10.96 -5.89
N ARG A 298 22.00 11.45 -6.70
CA ARG A 298 21.23 10.68 -7.68
C ARG A 298 20.42 9.51 -7.12
N MET A 299 20.11 9.52 -5.81
CA MET A 299 19.27 8.49 -5.21
C MET A 299 17.80 8.64 -5.62
N MET A 300 17.31 9.88 -5.71
CA MET A 300 15.91 10.15 -6.05
C MET A 300 15.80 10.81 -7.42
N ASP A 301 14.72 10.43 -8.14
CA ASP A 301 14.31 11.07 -9.38
C ASP A 301 12.92 11.71 -9.18
N PHE A 302 12.69 12.90 -9.75
CA PHE A 302 11.37 13.53 -9.72
C PHE A 302 10.46 13.08 -10.87
N GLN A 303 11.00 12.34 -11.83
CA GLN A 303 10.29 11.73 -12.96
C GLN A 303 10.67 10.26 -13.15
N PRO A 304 10.44 9.41 -12.12
CA PRO A 304 10.81 7.99 -12.19
C PRO A 304 10.23 7.33 -13.45
N ARG A 305 11.09 6.64 -14.20
CA ARG A 305 10.72 5.94 -15.45
C ARG A 305 10.00 6.80 -16.51
N ARG A 306 9.94 8.11 -16.35
CA ARG A 306 9.17 9.00 -17.24
C ARG A 306 7.71 8.58 -17.42
N LEU A 307 7.10 8.07 -16.35
CA LEU A 307 5.69 7.76 -16.37
C LEU A 307 4.84 9.03 -16.40
N PRO A 308 3.68 9.02 -17.06
CA PRO A 308 2.88 10.23 -17.27
C PRO A 308 2.48 10.97 -16.00
N VAL A 309 2.30 10.23 -14.89
CA VAL A 309 1.98 10.83 -13.60
C VAL A 309 3.09 11.74 -13.06
N PHE A 310 4.33 11.55 -13.50
CA PHE A 310 5.49 12.37 -13.12
C PHE A 310 5.80 13.49 -14.10
N GLU A 311 5.17 13.51 -15.27
CA GLU A 311 5.33 14.59 -16.25
C GLU A 311 4.45 15.81 -15.89
N PRO A 312 4.73 17.01 -16.44
CA PRO A 312 3.79 18.13 -16.38
C PRO A 312 2.42 17.76 -16.93
N VAL A 313 1.35 18.32 -16.37
CA VAL A 313 0.01 18.04 -16.86
C VAL A 313 -0.34 18.95 -18.06
N ASP A 314 -0.89 18.36 -19.12
CA ASP A 314 -1.38 19.10 -20.28
C ASP A 314 -2.54 20.06 -19.90
N HIS A 315 -2.43 21.33 -20.32
CA HIS A 315 -3.43 22.36 -20.07
C HIS A 315 -4.61 22.25 -21.06
N LYS A 316 -5.42 21.20 -20.93
CA LYS A 316 -6.60 20.95 -21.76
C LYS A 316 -7.88 21.02 -20.93
N ALA A 317 -8.87 21.77 -21.42
CA ALA A 317 -10.19 21.81 -20.79
C ALA A 317 -10.87 20.44 -20.84
N ALA A 318 -11.68 20.15 -19.83
CA ALA A 318 -12.51 18.94 -19.81
C ALA A 318 -13.69 19.07 -20.76
N THR A 319 -14.10 17.95 -21.34
CA THR A 319 -15.29 17.85 -22.19
C THR A 319 -16.54 17.41 -21.43
N SER A 320 -16.38 16.90 -20.21
CA SER A 320 -17.44 16.44 -19.32
C SER A 320 -17.42 17.22 -18.00
N PRO A 321 -18.57 17.38 -17.33
CA PRO A 321 -18.61 18.06 -16.03
C PRO A 321 -17.86 17.28 -14.95
N ILE A 322 -17.40 17.99 -13.91
CA ILE A 322 -16.84 17.35 -12.72
C ILE A 322 -17.89 16.47 -12.04
N ILE A 323 -17.46 15.38 -11.46
CA ILE A 323 -18.32 14.42 -10.77
C ILE A 323 -18.99 15.09 -9.57
N LYS A 324 -20.30 14.94 -9.45
CA LYS A 324 -21.07 15.42 -8.31
C LYS A 324 -20.91 14.48 -7.12
N GLU A 325 -20.98 15.06 -5.92
CA GLU A 325 -20.98 14.27 -4.68
C GLU A 325 -22.19 13.33 -4.65
N ARG A 326 -21.94 12.04 -4.35
CA ARG A 326 -23.01 11.10 -4.00
C ARG A 326 -23.55 11.44 -2.63
N LYS A 327 -24.85 11.46 -2.50
CA LYS A 327 -25.52 11.61 -1.20
C LYS A 327 -25.82 10.21 -0.66
N TYR A 328 -25.30 9.93 0.52
CA TYR A 328 -25.57 8.71 1.25
C TYR A 328 -26.62 8.98 2.33
N ILE A 329 -27.55 8.05 2.50
CA ILE A 329 -28.51 8.05 3.61
C ILE A 329 -27.77 7.72 4.90
N ALA A 330 -26.91 6.71 4.84
CA ALA A 330 -26.02 6.33 5.90
C ALA A 330 -24.70 5.81 5.32
N LYS A 331 -23.63 5.96 6.09
CA LYS A 331 -22.29 5.47 5.75
C LYS A 331 -21.61 4.97 7.02
N TRP A 332 -21.06 3.76 6.97
CA TRP A 332 -20.32 3.17 8.06
C TRP A 332 -18.95 2.68 7.61
N ASN A 333 -18.00 2.67 8.51
CA ASN A 333 -16.79 1.88 8.36
C ASN A 333 -16.98 0.50 9.02
N GLY A 334 -16.09 -0.43 8.76
CA GLY A 334 -16.21 -1.78 9.31
C GLY A 334 -16.45 -1.82 10.82
N ALA A 335 -15.64 -1.09 11.58
CA ALA A 335 -15.74 -1.05 13.05
C ALA A 335 -16.88 -0.18 13.60
N ASP A 336 -17.68 0.46 12.76
CA ASP A 336 -18.88 1.22 13.19
C ASP A 336 -20.12 0.32 13.30
N CYS A 337 -19.95 -1.02 13.21
CA CYS A 337 -21.04 -1.97 13.37
C CYS A 337 -21.68 -1.90 14.77
N THR A 338 -22.99 -2.11 14.83
CA THR A 338 -23.75 -2.07 16.08
C THR A 338 -23.40 -3.27 16.97
N ASN A 339 -23.22 -4.44 16.36
CA ASN A 339 -22.79 -5.68 17.01
C ASN A 339 -22.27 -6.68 15.97
N GLY A 340 -21.64 -7.75 16.44
CA GLY A 340 -21.17 -8.84 15.60
C GLY A 340 -19.83 -9.42 16.06
N ASP A 341 -19.39 -10.46 15.36
CA ASP A 341 -18.11 -11.13 15.62
C ASP A 341 -17.07 -10.62 14.61
N TYR A 342 -16.12 -9.85 15.06
CA TYR A 342 -15.06 -9.30 14.22
C TYR A 342 -13.76 -9.05 15.02
N SER A 343 -12.67 -8.85 14.29
CA SER A 343 -11.42 -8.35 14.83
C SER A 343 -11.02 -7.06 14.11
N PRO A 344 -10.64 -5.99 14.83
CA PRO A 344 -10.15 -4.77 14.20
C PRO A 344 -8.82 -5.01 13.48
N CYS A 345 -8.65 -4.37 12.33
CA CYS A 345 -7.37 -4.31 11.62
C CYS A 345 -6.71 -2.96 11.92
N GLU A 346 -5.81 -2.93 12.91
CA GLU A 346 -5.18 -1.71 13.41
C GLU A 346 -4.55 -0.87 12.29
N GLY A 347 -4.98 0.38 12.15
CA GLY A 347 -4.45 1.34 11.18
C GLY A 347 -4.86 1.10 9.72
N LEU A 348 -5.72 0.11 9.43
CA LEU A 348 -6.11 -0.24 8.07
C LEU A 348 -7.53 0.28 7.73
N GLY A 349 -7.73 0.59 6.44
CA GLY A 349 -8.99 1.14 5.93
C GLY A 349 -8.96 2.65 5.75
N TYR A 350 -10.01 3.20 5.15
CA TYR A 350 -10.09 4.62 4.79
C TYR A 350 -10.09 5.56 6.01
N GLU A 351 -10.62 5.10 7.13
CA GLU A 351 -10.63 5.81 8.41
C GLU A 351 -9.96 4.99 9.52
N GLU A 352 -9.02 4.11 9.17
CA GLU A 352 -8.35 3.18 10.09
C GLU A 352 -9.32 2.25 10.85
N LYS A 353 -10.48 1.97 10.28
CA LYS A 353 -11.56 1.19 10.89
C LYS A 353 -11.93 -0.07 10.11
N ALA A 354 -11.00 -0.65 9.36
CA ALA A 354 -11.21 -1.94 8.73
C ALA A 354 -11.32 -3.05 9.77
N ILE A 355 -12.10 -4.09 9.46
CA ILE A 355 -12.29 -5.26 10.31
C ILE A 355 -12.12 -6.55 9.51
N THR A 356 -11.75 -7.61 10.20
CA THR A 356 -11.83 -8.99 9.69
C THR A 356 -13.03 -9.67 10.32
N ILE A 357 -13.90 -10.25 9.50
CA ILE A 357 -15.05 -11.04 9.94
C ILE A 357 -14.66 -12.52 9.77
N PRO A 358 -14.66 -13.35 10.85
CA PRO A 358 -14.36 -14.76 10.74
C PRO A 358 -15.37 -15.52 9.87
N LYS A 359 -14.98 -16.67 9.35
CA LYS A 359 -15.85 -17.55 8.54
C LYS A 359 -17.15 -17.87 9.29
N ASN A 360 -18.28 -17.77 8.61
CA ASN A 360 -19.62 -17.99 9.15
C ASN A 360 -20.03 -17.07 10.31
N LYS A 361 -19.39 -15.92 10.41
CA LYS A 361 -19.75 -14.85 11.35
C LYS A 361 -20.31 -13.65 10.60
N SER A 362 -20.96 -12.76 11.33
CA SER A 362 -21.60 -11.57 10.77
C SER A 362 -21.38 -10.34 11.62
N VAL A 363 -21.54 -9.19 11.02
CA VAL A 363 -21.62 -7.88 11.67
C VAL A 363 -22.92 -7.19 11.25
N ASN A 364 -23.47 -6.38 12.12
CA ASN A 364 -24.75 -5.70 11.89
C ASN A 364 -24.54 -4.18 11.94
N TYR A 365 -25.20 -3.49 11.04
CA TYR A 365 -25.27 -2.02 11.02
C TYR A 365 -26.74 -1.62 11.10
N THR A 366 -27.03 -0.53 11.78
CA THR A 366 -28.37 0.03 11.89
C THR A 366 -28.44 1.41 11.28
N PHE A 367 -29.55 1.74 10.66
CA PHE A 367 -29.84 3.06 10.14
C PHE A 367 -31.31 3.40 10.29
N ASP A 368 -31.62 4.69 10.30
CA ASP A 368 -33.01 5.13 10.38
C ASP A 368 -33.74 4.81 9.09
N ALA A 369 -34.94 4.26 9.23
CA ALA A 369 -35.80 3.96 8.11
C ALA A 369 -36.16 5.27 7.38
N ILE A 370 -36.09 5.23 6.06
CA ILE A 370 -36.46 6.31 5.17
C ILE A 370 -37.66 5.89 4.31
N ASN A 371 -38.51 6.86 4.03
CA ASN A 371 -39.63 6.62 3.14
C ASN A 371 -39.17 6.66 1.69
N THR A 372 -38.69 5.51 1.17
CA THR A 372 -38.26 5.33 -0.22
C THR A 372 -38.63 3.93 -0.71
N ASP A 373 -38.91 3.83 -2.00
CA ASP A 373 -39.28 2.57 -2.64
C ASP A 373 -38.08 1.64 -2.88
N SER A 374 -36.87 2.19 -2.90
CA SER A 374 -35.62 1.43 -3.11
C SER A 374 -34.41 2.10 -2.52
N VAL A 375 -33.41 1.31 -2.14
CA VAL A 375 -32.07 1.76 -1.71
C VAL A 375 -31.01 0.99 -2.46
N GLU A 376 -29.91 1.66 -2.76
CA GLU A 376 -28.69 1.03 -3.26
C GLU A 376 -27.73 0.81 -2.08
N ILE A 377 -27.26 -0.42 -1.93
CA ILE A 377 -26.26 -0.77 -0.91
C ILE A 377 -24.92 -0.97 -1.61
N GLU A 378 -23.93 -0.20 -1.19
CA GLU A 378 -22.56 -0.28 -1.68
C GLU A 378 -21.65 -0.82 -0.57
N VAL A 379 -20.98 -1.95 -0.80
CA VAL A 379 -20.07 -2.59 0.15
C VAL A 379 -18.65 -2.52 -0.35
N HIS A 380 -17.78 -1.86 0.40
CA HIS A 380 -16.35 -1.77 0.09
C HIS A 380 -15.58 -2.82 0.89
N LEU A 381 -15.02 -3.78 0.18
CA LEU A 381 -14.16 -4.80 0.74
C LEU A 381 -12.70 -4.47 0.42
N LEU A 382 -11.81 -4.82 1.33
CA LEU A 382 -10.40 -4.92 0.99
C LEU A 382 -10.22 -6.06 -0.02
N PRO A 383 -9.28 -5.97 -0.95
CA PRO A 383 -8.96 -7.08 -1.83
C PRO A 383 -8.73 -8.36 -1.02
N CYS A 384 -9.39 -9.41 -1.42
CA CYS A 384 -9.23 -10.73 -0.83
C CYS A 384 -9.21 -11.76 -1.96
N HIS A 385 -8.25 -12.66 -1.86
CA HIS A 385 -8.06 -13.70 -2.85
C HIS A 385 -8.77 -14.99 -2.43
N PRO A 386 -9.15 -15.85 -3.39
CA PRO A 386 -9.75 -17.15 -3.07
C PRO A 386 -8.84 -17.95 -2.13
N ILE A 387 -9.44 -18.62 -1.16
CA ILE A 387 -8.74 -19.58 -0.32
C ILE A 387 -9.13 -20.97 -0.81
N GLU A 388 -8.15 -21.84 -1.05
CA GLU A 388 -8.36 -23.20 -1.60
C GLU A 388 -9.15 -23.18 -2.93
N GLY A 389 -8.87 -22.20 -3.82
CA GLY A 389 -9.57 -22.06 -5.09
C GLY A 389 -11.05 -21.67 -4.99
N LYS A 390 -11.55 -21.39 -3.78
CA LYS A 390 -12.95 -21.02 -3.54
C LYS A 390 -13.11 -19.52 -3.42
N SER A 391 -14.03 -18.96 -4.20
CA SER A 391 -14.39 -17.55 -4.11
C SER A 391 -14.88 -17.19 -2.70
N ILE A 392 -14.44 -16.07 -2.18
CA ILE A 392 -14.98 -15.51 -0.94
C ILE A 392 -16.41 -15.04 -1.23
N ARG A 393 -17.34 -15.55 -0.46
CA ARG A 393 -18.75 -15.20 -0.57
C ARG A 393 -19.16 -14.39 0.64
N ILE A 394 -19.87 -13.29 0.40
CA ILE A 394 -20.58 -12.53 1.42
C ILE A 394 -22.08 -12.67 1.18
N ALA A 395 -22.85 -12.76 2.24
CA ALA A 395 -24.28 -12.65 2.18
C ALA A 395 -24.70 -11.34 2.85
N LEU A 396 -25.57 -10.60 2.19
CA LEU A 396 -26.20 -9.41 2.74
C LEU A 396 -27.64 -9.75 3.15
N SER A 397 -28.08 -9.18 4.26
CA SER A 397 -29.50 -9.27 4.66
C SER A 397 -29.96 -7.92 5.18
N LEU A 398 -31.21 -7.58 4.89
CA LEU A 398 -31.90 -6.39 5.39
C LEU A 398 -33.10 -6.87 6.22
N ASP A 399 -33.20 -6.43 7.47
CA ASP A 399 -34.26 -6.85 8.40
C ASP A 399 -34.50 -8.37 8.46
N GLY A 400 -33.39 -9.13 8.41
CA GLY A 400 -33.40 -10.59 8.45
C GLY A 400 -33.71 -11.30 7.13
N GLN A 401 -33.96 -10.55 6.06
CA GLN A 401 -34.16 -11.12 4.72
C GLN A 401 -32.87 -10.98 3.89
N GLN A 402 -32.44 -12.10 3.31
CA GLN A 402 -31.29 -12.10 2.41
C GLN A 402 -31.62 -11.34 1.11
N ILE A 403 -30.73 -10.46 0.69
CA ILE A 403 -30.84 -9.61 -0.51
C ILE A 403 -29.75 -9.92 -1.53
#